data_445b0cff6a85366f6855f71eeeba96bd
#
_entry.id   445b0cff6a85366f6855f71eeeba96bd
#
_cell.length_a   1.000
_cell.length_b   1.000
_cell.length_c   1.000
_cell.angle_alpha   90.00
_cell.angle_beta   90.00
_cell.angle_gamma   90.00
#
_symmetry.space_group_name_H-M   'P 1'
#
loop_
_entity.id
_entity.type
_entity.pdbx_description
1 polymer ?
#
loop_
_entity_poly.entity_id
_entity_poly.type
_entity_poly.pdbx_seq_one_letter_code
_entity_poly.pdbx_strand_id
1 'polypeptide(L)'
;MRPKSVLISLQVTTGGVTVVKTVNVSAGESPSGATSSTEDAGSSPFMTQEGWDFTNPDLLEQGIPVQEFAALRSTAPVWWNAQREGKGGGFHDGGYWVISKHAHIREISKNNADWSTASKGVIMRFDDEMTQEQLDVTKALLINHDPPDHTRLRKLVSKAFTPRAVQALEDKLDDAARTIVRHAAEQGTGDFVHDVAVDLPLLAIADLLGVPEDDRVKLFNWSNNMMNYDDPEFGEDPQMASAEILGYGYNMAEARRKNPVDDIVSVLVNADIEGQSLDEAEFGFFFILLTVAGNETTRNAISHGMNAFLEHPDQWELFKRERPATAVDEIVRWATPVNCFQRTAKRDTQVGGVDIAEGERVGLFYGSANYDDEVFEKPYEFNILRDPNPHVGFGGNGAHFCVGANLARMEINLMFNALADLVPDISRLEAPRRLRHGWINGVKELRVDYGTK
;
A
#
# COMPACT_ATOMS: atom_id res chain seq x y z
N MET A 1 -45.88 11.08 -19.26
CA MET A 1 -45.12 12.36 -19.26
C MET A 1 -43.68 12.01 -19.61
N ARG A 2 -43.08 12.60 -20.62
CA ARG A 2 -41.69 12.29 -20.97
C ARG A 2 -40.74 12.98 -19.97
N PRO A 3 -39.64 12.36 -19.52
CA PRO A 3 -38.69 12.99 -18.62
C PRO A 3 -37.97 14.15 -19.32
N LYS A 4 -37.83 15.25 -18.60
CA LYS A 4 -37.10 16.44 -19.09
C LYS A 4 -35.59 16.18 -18.91
N SER A 5 -34.88 16.16 -20.06
CA SER A 5 -33.42 16.23 -20.06
C SER A 5 -32.97 17.65 -19.77
N VAL A 6 -32.02 17.83 -18.86
CA VAL A 6 -31.36 19.11 -18.58
C VAL A 6 -30.03 19.14 -19.32
N LEU A 7 -29.87 20.12 -20.18
CA LEU A 7 -28.63 20.43 -20.91
C LEU A 7 -27.78 21.38 -20.05
N ILE A 8 -26.62 20.93 -19.64
CA ILE A 8 -25.61 21.77 -18.96
C ILE A 8 -24.49 22.03 -19.96
N SER A 9 -24.26 23.30 -20.30
CA SER A 9 -23.14 23.70 -21.15
C SER A 9 -22.05 24.33 -20.31
N LEU A 10 -20.86 23.73 -20.31
CA LEU A 10 -19.63 24.28 -19.71
C LEU A 10 -18.79 24.92 -20.83
N GLN A 11 -18.49 26.20 -20.68
CA GLN A 11 -17.55 26.92 -21.55
C GLN A 11 -16.21 27.03 -20.82
N VAL A 12 -15.16 26.50 -21.42
CA VAL A 12 -13.78 26.70 -20.94
C VAL A 12 -12.98 27.41 -22.03
N THR A 13 -12.43 28.57 -21.72
CA THR A 13 -11.60 29.36 -22.61
C THR A 13 -10.16 29.35 -22.13
N THR A 14 -9.26 28.75 -22.89
CA THR A 14 -7.81 28.85 -22.67
C THR A 14 -7.13 29.23 -23.99
N GLY A 15 -6.30 30.26 -23.96
CA GLY A 15 -5.45 30.65 -25.11
C GLY A 15 -6.21 31.11 -26.37
N GLY A 16 -7.38 31.69 -26.25
CA GLY A 16 -8.11 32.27 -27.38
C GLY A 16 -8.97 31.29 -28.23
N VAL A 17 -9.09 30.02 -27.78
CA VAL A 17 -10.00 29.05 -28.43
C VAL A 17 -11.04 28.61 -27.38
N THR A 18 -12.32 28.78 -27.73
CA THR A 18 -13.48 28.37 -26.92
C THR A 18 -14.00 27.02 -27.42
N VAL A 19 -13.96 26.00 -26.58
CA VAL A 19 -14.55 24.68 -26.85
C VAL A 19 -15.80 24.52 -25.99
N VAL A 20 -16.95 24.28 -26.65
CA VAL A 20 -18.23 24.01 -25.99
C VAL A 20 -18.45 22.48 -25.98
N LYS A 21 -18.50 21.86 -24.81
CA LYS A 21 -18.86 20.47 -24.67
C LYS A 21 -20.21 20.31 -24.00
N THR A 22 -21.16 19.73 -24.72
CA THR A 22 -22.52 19.49 -24.22
C THR A 22 -22.64 18.05 -23.74
N VAL A 23 -23.02 17.84 -22.48
CA VAL A 23 -23.25 16.52 -21.89
C VAL A 23 -24.74 16.37 -21.56
N ASN A 24 -25.33 15.27 -21.99
CA ASN A 24 -26.73 14.93 -21.75
C ASN A 24 -26.80 14.03 -20.51
N VAL A 25 -27.42 14.47 -19.42
CA VAL A 25 -27.62 13.69 -18.21
C VAL A 25 -29.07 13.25 -18.15
N SER A 26 -29.30 11.94 -18.29
CA SER A 26 -30.61 11.31 -18.02
C SER A 26 -30.62 10.75 -16.59
N ALA A 27 -31.60 11.15 -15.78
CA ALA A 27 -31.82 10.61 -14.45
C ALA A 27 -32.31 9.15 -14.54
N GLY A 28 -31.54 8.22 -13.95
CA GLY A 28 -31.92 6.82 -13.82
C GLY A 28 -32.82 6.58 -12.63
N GLU A 29 -33.90 5.85 -12.85
CA GLU A 29 -34.82 5.38 -11.81
C GLU A 29 -34.24 4.20 -11.03
N SER A 30 -34.47 4.19 -9.71
CA SER A 30 -34.16 3.07 -8.83
C SER A 30 -35.15 1.92 -9.04
N PRO A 31 -34.73 0.67 -9.14
CA PRO A 31 -35.66 -0.46 -9.12
C PRO A 31 -35.90 -0.97 -7.70
N SER A 32 -37.13 -0.89 -7.26
CA SER A 32 -37.67 -1.70 -6.16
C SER A 32 -38.23 -3.01 -6.71
N GLY A 33 -37.94 -4.13 -6.07
CA GLY A 33 -38.66 -5.40 -6.29
C GLY A 33 -37.78 -6.64 -6.22
N ALA A 34 -37.67 -7.23 -5.02
CA ALA A 34 -37.11 -8.56 -4.85
C ALA A 34 -38.11 -9.62 -5.29
N THR A 35 -37.75 -10.43 -6.27
CA THR A 35 -38.36 -11.76 -6.51
C THR A 35 -37.25 -12.81 -6.47
N SER A 36 -37.42 -13.79 -5.56
CA SER A 36 -36.57 -14.95 -5.42
C SER A 36 -36.70 -15.86 -6.62
N SER A 37 -35.60 -16.04 -7.36
CA SER A 37 -35.41 -17.18 -8.26
C SER A 37 -34.09 -17.85 -7.89
N THR A 38 -34.16 -19.16 -7.70
CA THR A 38 -33.01 -20.04 -7.50
C THR A 38 -32.18 -20.01 -8.79
N GLU A 39 -31.06 -19.25 -8.76
CA GLU A 39 -30.11 -19.22 -9.85
C GLU A 39 -28.92 -20.15 -9.58
N ASP A 40 -28.45 -20.75 -10.66
CA ASP A 40 -27.30 -21.65 -10.77
C ASP A 40 -26.08 -21.15 -9.97
N ALA A 41 -25.51 -22.04 -9.16
CA ALA A 41 -24.26 -21.82 -8.46
C ALA A 41 -23.10 -21.85 -9.45
N GLY A 42 -22.79 -20.73 -10.13
CA GLY A 42 -21.69 -20.87 -11.15
C GLY A 42 -21.11 -19.67 -11.78
N SER A 43 -21.22 -18.47 -11.57
CA SER A 43 -20.26 -17.37 -11.85
C SER A 43 -20.77 -16.04 -11.31
N SER A 44 -19.93 -15.35 -10.57
CA SER A 44 -20.23 -13.99 -10.11
C SER A 44 -20.30 -13.05 -11.34
N PRO A 45 -21.23 -12.08 -11.40
CA PRO A 45 -21.44 -11.22 -12.57
C PRO A 45 -20.18 -10.52 -13.11
N PHE A 46 -19.23 -10.18 -12.23
CA PHE A 46 -17.99 -9.52 -12.64
C PHE A 46 -17.07 -10.45 -13.47
N MET A 47 -17.11 -11.77 -13.27
CA MET A 47 -16.24 -12.73 -13.97
C MET A 47 -16.53 -12.79 -15.48
N THR A 48 -17.71 -12.37 -15.89
CA THR A 48 -18.12 -12.25 -17.30
C THR A 48 -18.16 -10.81 -17.79
N GLN A 49 -17.88 -9.84 -16.93
CA GLN A 49 -17.89 -8.42 -17.28
C GLN A 49 -16.64 -8.08 -18.09
N GLU A 50 -16.85 -7.65 -19.32
CA GLU A 50 -15.77 -7.22 -20.19
C GLU A 50 -15.03 -5.99 -19.60
N GLY A 51 -13.69 -6.12 -19.46
CA GLY A 51 -12.82 -5.07 -18.95
C GLY A 51 -12.81 -4.93 -17.43
N TRP A 52 -13.32 -5.92 -16.69
CA TRP A 52 -13.06 -6.01 -15.25
C TRP A 52 -11.56 -6.20 -15.00
N ASP A 53 -10.99 -5.38 -14.09
CA ASP A 53 -9.58 -5.46 -13.70
C ASP A 53 -9.44 -5.14 -12.22
N PHE A 54 -8.91 -6.09 -11.43
CA PHE A 54 -8.67 -5.91 -10.00
C PHE A 54 -7.57 -4.89 -9.69
N THR A 55 -6.80 -4.47 -10.69
CA THR A 55 -5.83 -3.37 -10.58
C THR A 55 -6.36 -2.04 -11.12
N ASN A 56 -7.65 -1.97 -11.48
CA ASN A 56 -8.27 -0.70 -11.87
C ASN A 56 -8.29 0.26 -10.65
N PRO A 57 -7.65 1.45 -10.75
CA PRO A 57 -7.62 2.41 -9.65
C PRO A 57 -9.01 2.85 -9.17
N ASP A 58 -10.00 2.97 -10.08
CA ASP A 58 -11.37 3.35 -9.74
C ASP A 58 -12.08 2.30 -8.86
N LEU A 59 -11.67 1.02 -8.98
CA LEU A 59 -12.22 -0.05 -8.16
C LEU A 59 -11.70 0.06 -6.71
N LEU A 60 -10.38 0.22 -6.55
CA LEU A 60 -9.77 0.28 -5.21
C LEU A 60 -10.07 1.60 -4.48
N GLU A 61 -10.33 2.67 -5.21
CA GLU A 61 -10.84 3.93 -4.64
C GLU A 61 -12.18 3.74 -3.89
N GLN A 62 -13.00 2.78 -4.33
CA GLN A 62 -14.24 2.40 -3.63
C GLN A 62 -13.99 1.46 -2.43
N GLY A 63 -12.81 0.92 -2.29
CA GLY A 63 -12.38 -0.03 -1.27
C GLY A 63 -11.95 -1.37 -1.85
N ILE A 64 -11.39 -2.22 -0.98
CA ILE A 64 -11.06 -3.59 -1.37
C ILE A 64 -12.34 -4.31 -1.78
N PRO A 65 -12.44 -4.91 -2.98
CA PRO A 65 -13.65 -5.58 -3.47
C PRO A 65 -13.82 -6.95 -2.79
N VAL A 66 -14.16 -6.91 -1.49
CA VAL A 66 -14.17 -8.11 -0.62
C VAL A 66 -15.20 -9.14 -1.04
N GLN A 67 -16.33 -8.73 -1.64
CA GLN A 67 -17.39 -9.64 -2.10
C GLN A 67 -16.95 -10.40 -3.36
N GLU A 68 -16.33 -9.70 -4.30
CA GLU A 68 -15.77 -10.27 -5.52
C GLU A 68 -14.64 -11.26 -5.18
N PHE A 69 -13.78 -10.89 -4.24
CA PHE A 69 -12.75 -11.82 -3.74
C PHE A 69 -13.34 -13.02 -3.00
N ALA A 70 -14.42 -12.87 -2.24
CA ALA A 70 -15.11 -14.00 -1.61
C ALA A 70 -15.67 -14.96 -2.66
N ALA A 71 -16.27 -14.42 -3.72
CA ALA A 71 -16.74 -15.22 -4.85
C ALA A 71 -15.60 -15.98 -5.54
N LEU A 72 -14.45 -15.32 -5.79
CA LEU A 72 -13.27 -15.98 -6.36
C LEU A 72 -12.74 -17.08 -5.45
N ARG A 73 -12.57 -16.83 -4.15
CA ARG A 73 -12.07 -17.85 -3.22
C ARG A 73 -12.91 -19.10 -3.22
N SER A 74 -14.23 -18.97 -3.38
CA SER A 74 -15.17 -20.10 -3.36
C SER A 74 -15.29 -20.82 -4.69
N THR A 75 -15.16 -20.13 -5.85
CA THR A 75 -15.48 -20.69 -7.16
C THR A 75 -14.28 -20.86 -8.10
N ALA A 76 -13.35 -19.89 -8.09
CA ALA A 76 -12.20 -19.82 -8.98
C ALA A 76 -11.01 -19.15 -8.29
N PRO A 77 -10.38 -19.76 -7.26
CA PRO A 77 -9.35 -19.13 -6.43
C PRO A 77 -8.08 -18.75 -7.19
N VAL A 78 -7.88 -19.28 -8.37
CA VAL A 78 -6.88 -18.89 -9.36
C VAL A 78 -7.65 -18.56 -10.64
N TRP A 79 -7.74 -17.28 -10.96
CA TRP A 79 -8.59 -16.77 -12.03
C TRP A 79 -7.81 -15.86 -12.98
N TRP A 80 -7.99 -16.03 -14.31
CA TRP A 80 -7.35 -15.18 -15.31
C TRP A 80 -8.08 -13.86 -15.45
N ASN A 81 -7.41 -12.76 -15.10
CA ASN A 81 -7.89 -11.40 -15.32
C ASN A 81 -7.31 -10.88 -16.63
N ALA A 82 -8.11 -10.92 -17.69
CA ALA A 82 -7.73 -10.36 -18.97
C ALA A 82 -7.64 -8.83 -18.89
N GLN A 83 -6.56 -8.24 -19.39
CA GLN A 83 -6.39 -6.79 -19.50
C GLN A 83 -6.58 -6.35 -20.95
N ARG A 84 -7.25 -5.22 -21.14
CA ARG A 84 -7.40 -4.59 -22.46
C ARG A 84 -6.05 -4.08 -22.94
N GLU A 85 -5.84 -4.11 -24.26
CA GLU A 85 -4.66 -3.51 -24.88
C GLU A 85 -4.51 -2.05 -24.48
N GLY A 86 -3.30 -1.64 -24.06
CA GLY A 86 -3.00 -0.29 -23.58
C GLY A 86 -3.61 0.07 -22.22
N LYS A 87 -4.14 -0.92 -21.45
CA LYS A 87 -4.70 -0.74 -20.11
C LYS A 87 -4.09 -1.65 -19.05
N GLY A 88 -2.93 -2.19 -19.35
CA GLY A 88 -2.21 -3.11 -18.47
C GLY A 88 -1.29 -2.45 -17.45
N GLY A 89 -1.33 -1.13 -17.27
CA GLY A 89 -0.42 -0.45 -16.33
C GLY A 89 1.06 -0.66 -16.69
N GLY A 90 1.39 -0.44 -17.97
CA GLY A 90 2.73 -0.64 -18.53
C GLY A 90 3.03 -2.08 -18.99
N PHE A 91 2.15 -3.06 -18.70
CA PHE A 91 2.31 -4.44 -19.18
C PHE A 91 1.47 -4.69 -20.43
N HIS A 92 2.03 -5.45 -21.39
CA HIS A 92 1.42 -5.75 -22.70
C HIS A 92 1.31 -7.27 -22.93
N ASP A 93 1.05 -8.03 -21.87
CA ASP A 93 1.03 -9.49 -21.87
C ASP A 93 -0.39 -10.11 -21.78
N GLY A 94 -1.40 -9.29 -21.97
CA GLY A 94 -2.81 -9.71 -22.07
C GLY A 94 -3.52 -9.91 -20.75
N GLY A 95 -2.82 -9.88 -19.60
CA GLY A 95 -3.43 -10.03 -18.29
C GLY A 95 -2.55 -10.70 -17.25
N TYR A 96 -3.19 -11.20 -16.19
CA TYR A 96 -2.51 -11.87 -15.08
C TYR A 96 -3.47 -12.83 -14.37
N TRP A 97 -2.91 -13.79 -13.64
CA TRP A 97 -3.65 -14.67 -12.77
C TRP A 97 -3.91 -14.02 -11.42
N VAL A 98 -5.16 -13.91 -11.00
CA VAL A 98 -5.56 -13.48 -9.65
C VAL A 98 -5.42 -14.65 -8.70
N ILE A 99 -4.56 -14.51 -7.69
CA ILE A 99 -4.43 -15.48 -6.60
C ILE A 99 -5.16 -14.92 -5.39
N SER A 100 -6.31 -15.49 -5.05
CA SER A 100 -7.22 -14.96 -4.04
C SER A 100 -7.13 -15.66 -2.68
N LYS A 101 -6.69 -16.94 -2.59
CA LYS A 101 -6.59 -17.70 -1.35
C LYS A 101 -5.29 -17.44 -0.60
N HIS A 102 -5.39 -17.31 0.72
CA HIS A 102 -4.27 -17.15 1.64
C HIS A 102 -3.21 -18.27 1.50
N ALA A 103 -3.64 -19.54 1.39
CA ALA A 103 -2.74 -20.68 1.27
C ALA A 103 -1.87 -20.60 0.01
N HIS A 104 -2.46 -20.28 -1.15
CA HIS A 104 -1.75 -20.17 -2.42
C HIS A 104 -0.76 -18.99 -2.42
N ILE A 105 -1.15 -17.84 -1.84
CA ILE A 105 -0.25 -16.68 -1.69
C ILE A 105 0.97 -17.03 -0.87
N ARG A 106 0.80 -17.77 0.23
CA ARG A 106 1.93 -18.21 1.07
C ARG A 106 2.81 -19.23 0.37
N GLU A 107 2.23 -20.14 -0.40
CA GLU A 107 2.95 -21.11 -1.20
C GLU A 107 3.86 -20.42 -2.23
N ILE A 108 3.30 -19.54 -3.05
CA ILE A 108 4.02 -18.77 -4.07
C ILE A 108 5.11 -17.91 -3.43
N SER A 109 4.81 -17.23 -2.33
CA SER A 109 5.76 -16.34 -1.65
C SER A 109 7.00 -17.05 -1.12
N LYS A 110 6.92 -18.34 -0.82
CA LYS A 110 8.03 -19.17 -0.31
C LYS A 110 8.82 -19.87 -1.40
N ASN A 111 8.27 -19.97 -2.60
CA ASN A 111 8.84 -20.76 -3.69
C ASN A 111 9.59 -19.88 -4.71
N ASN A 112 10.81 -19.47 -4.37
CA ASN A 112 11.66 -18.70 -5.29
C ASN A 112 12.23 -19.55 -6.44
N ALA A 113 12.05 -20.87 -6.44
CA ALA A 113 12.49 -21.73 -7.53
C ALA A 113 11.60 -21.57 -8.76
N ASP A 114 10.29 -21.44 -8.54
CA ASP A 114 9.29 -21.33 -9.60
C ASP A 114 8.86 -19.88 -9.87
N TRP A 115 9.03 -18.97 -8.91
CA TRP A 115 8.51 -17.62 -8.96
C TRP A 115 9.60 -16.57 -8.88
N SER A 116 9.55 -15.59 -9.80
CA SER A 116 10.50 -14.48 -9.90
C SER A 116 9.85 -13.17 -9.48
N THR A 117 10.61 -12.34 -8.78
CA THR A 117 10.36 -10.90 -8.64
C THR A 117 11.16 -10.07 -9.64
N ALA A 118 12.28 -10.61 -10.14
CA ALA A 118 13.19 -9.89 -11.04
C ALA A 118 12.68 -9.83 -12.49
N SER A 119 11.88 -10.79 -12.91
CA SER A 119 11.47 -10.90 -14.32
C SER A 119 10.63 -9.70 -14.79
N LYS A 120 9.55 -9.38 -14.06
CA LYS A 120 8.63 -8.26 -14.38
C LYS A 120 8.38 -7.32 -13.18
N GLY A 121 9.19 -7.42 -12.11
CA GLY A 121 9.01 -6.65 -10.88
C GLY A 121 7.84 -7.17 -10.00
N VAL A 122 7.63 -6.51 -8.86
CA VAL A 122 6.55 -6.87 -7.90
C VAL A 122 5.31 -6.01 -8.04
N ILE A 123 5.41 -4.83 -8.66
CA ILE A 123 4.30 -3.88 -8.82
C ILE A 123 3.38 -4.39 -9.93
N MET A 124 2.08 -4.49 -9.61
CA MET A 124 1.07 -5.02 -10.53
C MET A 124 0.69 -4.06 -11.65
N ARG A 125 0.77 -2.75 -11.37
CA ARG A 125 0.33 -1.69 -12.26
C ARG A 125 1.18 -0.45 -12.05
N PHE A 126 1.61 0.14 -13.15
CA PHE A 126 2.15 1.48 -13.26
C PHE A 126 1.20 2.35 -14.10
N ASP A 127 1.65 3.54 -14.49
CA ASP A 127 0.95 4.33 -15.49
C ASP A 127 0.83 3.55 -16.82
N ASP A 128 -0.32 3.66 -17.49
CA ASP A 128 -0.58 2.95 -18.76
C ASP A 128 0.39 3.39 -19.88
N GLU A 129 0.99 4.58 -19.80
CA GLU A 129 1.95 5.12 -20.77
C GLU A 129 3.41 4.74 -20.45
N MET A 130 3.66 4.02 -19.35
CA MET A 130 5.01 3.64 -18.94
C MET A 130 5.64 2.69 -19.96
N THR A 131 6.85 3.07 -20.43
CA THR A 131 7.57 2.28 -21.44
C THR A 131 8.30 1.08 -20.81
N GLN A 132 8.64 0.07 -21.63
CA GLN A 132 9.42 -1.08 -21.16
C GLN A 132 10.78 -0.67 -20.58
N GLU A 133 11.44 0.36 -21.13
CA GLU A 133 12.72 0.88 -20.63
C GLU A 133 12.57 1.44 -19.22
N GLN A 134 11.50 2.18 -18.96
CA GLN A 134 11.17 2.70 -17.63
C GLN A 134 10.85 1.58 -16.63
N LEU A 135 10.10 0.55 -17.05
CA LEU A 135 9.87 -0.66 -16.24
C LEU A 135 11.19 -1.36 -15.89
N ASP A 136 12.11 -1.44 -16.84
CA ASP A 136 13.42 -2.09 -16.62
C ASP A 136 14.27 -1.35 -15.56
N VAL A 137 14.15 -0.03 -15.44
CA VAL A 137 14.81 0.75 -14.38
C VAL A 137 14.32 0.31 -12.99
N THR A 138 13.04 0.00 -12.85
CA THR A 138 12.48 -0.44 -11.55
C THR A 138 13.08 -1.76 -11.05
N LYS A 139 13.66 -2.57 -11.95
CA LYS A 139 14.30 -3.85 -11.61
C LYS A 139 15.54 -3.68 -10.71
N ALA A 140 16.13 -2.49 -10.66
CA ALA A 140 17.25 -2.18 -9.76
C ALA A 140 16.84 -2.08 -8.28
N LEU A 141 15.53 -1.97 -7.97
CA LEU A 141 15.05 -1.97 -6.59
C LEU A 141 15.25 -3.34 -5.93
N LEU A 142 15.74 -3.37 -4.68
CA LEU A 142 15.94 -4.61 -3.91
C LEU A 142 14.74 -5.56 -3.93
N ILE A 143 13.54 -5.01 -3.88
CA ILE A 143 12.29 -5.80 -3.88
C ILE A 143 12.07 -6.56 -5.20
N ASN A 144 12.74 -6.13 -6.28
CA ASN A 144 12.67 -6.71 -7.61
C ASN A 144 13.87 -7.63 -7.92
N HIS A 145 14.62 -8.08 -6.93
CA HIS A 145 15.70 -9.04 -7.12
C HIS A 145 15.27 -10.45 -6.69
N ASP A 146 15.78 -11.46 -7.40
CA ASP A 146 15.71 -12.86 -6.98
C ASP A 146 16.99 -13.28 -6.23
N PRO A 147 16.96 -14.35 -5.42
CA PRO A 147 18.19 -14.98 -4.94
C PRO A 147 19.09 -15.43 -6.12
N PRO A 148 20.45 -15.26 -6.03
CA PRO A 148 21.21 -14.90 -4.84
C PRO A 148 21.34 -13.41 -4.55
N ASP A 149 21.13 -12.50 -5.53
CA ASP A 149 21.34 -11.07 -5.40
C ASP A 149 20.44 -10.48 -4.31
N HIS A 150 19.16 -10.84 -4.31
CA HIS A 150 18.24 -10.47 -3.24
C HIS A 150 18.80 -10.84 -1.86
N THR A 151 19.34 -12.07 -1.70
CA THR A 151 19.85 -12.56 -0.41
C THR A 151 21.04 -11.72 0.07
N ARG A 152 21.93 -11.33 -0.86
CA ARG A 152 23.07 -10.47 -0.57
C ARG A 152 22.63 -9.10 -0.07
N LEU A 153 21.81 -8.41 -0.84
CA LEU A 153 21.30 -7.08 -0.52
C LEU A 153 20.45 -7.09 0.76
N ARG A 154 19.60 -8.11 0.92
CA ARG A 154 18.76 -8.27 2.11
C ARG A 154 19.56 -8.43 3.39
N LYS A 155 20.68 -9.16 3.37
CA LYS A 155 21.59 -9.30 4.54
C LYS A 155 22.14 -7.94 4.97
N LEU A 156 22.52 -7.07 4.02
CA LEU A 156 23.01 -5.72 4.31
C LEU A 156 21.92 -4.90 5.02
N VAL A 157 20.76 -4.83 4.40
CA VAL A 157 19.61 -4.05 4.88
C VAL A 157 19.11 -4.53 6.25
N SER A 158 19.03 -5.83 6.46
CA SER A 158 18.50 -6.40 7.71
C SER A 158 19.30 -6.04 8.96
N LYS A 159 20.57 -5.62 8.81
CA LYS A 159 21.37 -5.12 9.94
C LYS A 159 20.78 -3.86 10.58
N ALA A 160 20.14 -3.05 9.76
CA ALA A 160 19.50 -1.82 10.17
C ALA A 160 18.14 -2.01 10.85
N PHE A 161 17.46 -3.11 10.53
CA PHE A 161 16.12 -3.43 11.05
C PHE A 161 16.16 -4.54 12.09
N THR A 162 17.30 -4.70 12.78
CA THR A 162 17.36 -5.64 13.91
C THR A 162 16.42 -5.18 15.02
N PRO A 163 15.86 -6.10 15.83
CA PRO A 163 15.00 -5.73 16.96
C PRO A 163 15.66 -4.69 17.89
N ARG A 164 16.97 -4.79 18.10
CA ARG A 164 17.71 -3.82 18.91
C ARG A 164 17.78 -2.41 18.27
N ALA A 165 17.99 -2.35 16.96
CA ALA A 165 18.05 -1.07 16.24
C ALA A 165 16.67 -0.38 16.24
N VAL A 166 15.61 -1.17 16.03
CA VAL A 166 14.24 -0.67 16.09
C VAL A 166 13.89 -0.20 17.50
N GLN A 167 14.22 -1.00 18.54
CA GLN A 167 13.98 -0.64 19.94
C GLN A 167 14.67 0.67 20.35
N ALA A 168 15.83 0.97 19.79
CA ALA A 168 16.56 2.20 20.10
C ALA A 168 15.84 3.48 19.60
N LEU A 169 14.85 3.35 18.71
CA LEU A 169 14.03 4.46 18.22
C LEU A 169 12.78 4.70 19.08
N GLU A 170 12.40 3.75 19.96
CA GLU A 170 11.09 3.74 20.63
C GLU A 170 10.81 5.01 21.42
N ASP A 171 11.72 5.42 22.32
CA ASP A 171 11.51 6.61 23.16
C ASP A 171 11.31 7.88 22.31
N LYS A 172 12.11 8.02 21.25
CA LYS A 172 12.02 9.16 20.35
C LYS A 172 10.72 9.16 19.56
N LEU A 173 10.28 8.01 19.09
CA LEU A 173 9.04 7.85 18.32
C LEU A 173 7.81 8.01 19.23
N ASP A 174 7.86 7.58 20.49
CA ASP A 174 6.77 7.84 21.46
C ASP A 174 6.62 9.34 21.73
N ASP A 175 7.71 10.04 22.01
CA ASP A 175 7.71 11.51 22.22
C ASP A 175 7.16 12.23 20.97
N ALA A 176 7.54 11.79 19.78
CA ALA A 176 7.07 12.33 18.51
C ALA A 176 5.57 12.07 18.32
N ALA A 177 5.09 10.84 18.50
CA ALA A 177 3.68 10.47 18.38
C ALA A 177 2.81 11.32 19.32
N ARG A 178 3.24 11.48 20.59
CA ARG A 178 2.53 12.33 21.57
C ARG A 178 2.54 13.81 21.17
N THR A 179 3.62 14.28 20.58
CA THR A 179 3.73 15.68 20.13
C THR A 179 2.80 15.95 18.94
N ILE A 180 2.78 15.05 17.95
CA ILE A 180 1.90 15.10 16.79
C ILE A 180 0.43 15.15 17.24
N VAL A 181 0.02 14.22 18.11
CA VAL A 181 -1.36 14.15 18.60
C VAL A 181 -1.75 15.39 19.40
N ARG A 182 -0.83 15.98 20.22
CA ARG A 182 -1.12 17.24 20.91
C ARG A 182 -1.37 18.40 19.94
N HIS A 183 -0.53 18.54 18.91
CA HIS A 183 -0.71 19.58 17.89
C HIS A 183 -2.03 19.42 17.14
N ALA A 184 -2.40 18.18 16.78
CA ALA A 184 -3.70 17.90 16.16
C ALA A 184 -4.86 18.26 17.11
N ALA A 185 -4.75 17.90 18.39
CA ALA A 185 -5.73 18.22 19.43
C ALA A 185 -5.97 19.72 19.61
N GLU A 186 -4.91 20.54 19.51
CA GLU A 186 -4.99 22.03 19.61
C GLU A 186 -5.82 22.65 18.48
N GLN A 187 -5.96 21.98 17.34
CA GLN A 187 -6.77 22.45 16.20
C GLN A 187 -8.28 22.19 16.40
N GLY A 188 -8.65 21.28 17.29
CA GLY A 188 -10.03 20.87 17.57
C GLY A 188 -10.62 19.99 16.49
N THR A 189 -10.59 20.39 15.23
CA THR A 189 -11.01 19.60 14.06
C THR A 189 -9.94 19.65 12.98
N GLY A 190 -9.80 18.57 12.19
CA GLY A 190 -8.77 18.54 11.15
C GLY A 190 -8.91 17.35 10.20
N ASP A 191 -7.84 17.15 9.42
CA ASP A 191 -7.65 15.97 8.60
C ASP A 191 -6.66 15.02 9.27
N PHE A 192 -7.15 13.93 9.81
CA PHE A 192 -6.36 12.94 10.53
C PHE A 192 -5.18 12.39 9.70
N VAL A 193 -5.34 12.27 8.39
CA VAL A 193 -4.25 11.78 7.52
C VAL A 193 -3.11 12.78 7.54
N HIS A 194 -3.40 14.06 7.29
CA HIS A 194 -2.42 15.12 7.23
C HIS A 194 -1.86 15.47 8.62
N ASP A 195 -2.74 15.61 9.63
CA ASP A 195 -2.36 16.15 10.95
C ASP A 195 -1.70 15.09 11.86
N VAL A 196 -1.94 13.77 11.58
CA VAL A 196 -1.50 12.68 12.47
C VAL A 196 -0.75 11.58 11.74
N ALA A 197 -1.34 11.01 10.66
CA ALA A 197 -0.85 9.74 10.13
C ALA A 197 0.43 9.87 9.31
N VAL A 198 0.72 11.06 8.74
CA VAL A 198 1.87 11.33 7.85
C VAL A 198 3.17 11.44 8.62
N ASP A 199 3.18 12.19 9.73
CA ASP A 199 4.42 12.70 10.31
C ASP A 199 5.28 11.62 10.99
N LEU A 200 4.66 10.67 11.71
CA LEU A 200 5.43 9.67 12.46
C LEU A 200 6.22 8.72 11.54
N PRO A 201 5.62 8.13 10.48
CA PRO A 201 6.35 7.27 9.54
C PRO A 201 7.46 8.02 8.79
N LEU A 202 7.20 9.27 8.41
CA LEU A 202 8.19 10.12 7.75
C LEU A 202 9.39 10.38 8.67
N LEU A 203 9.12 10.72 9.95
CA LEU A 203 10.14 10.93 10.96
C LEU A 203 10.97 9.67 11.19
N ALA A 204 10.32 8.52 11.32
CA ALA A 204 10.98 7.24 11.57
C ALA A 204 11.96 6.87 10.43
N ILE A 205 11.52 7.01 9.17
CA ILE A 205 12.37 6.75 8.01
C ILE A 205 13.48 7.80 7.86
N ALA A 206 13.15 9.09 8.05
CA ALA A 206 14.15 10.15 7.96
C ALA A 206 15.25 9.99 9.02
N ASP A 207 14.88 9.66 10.25
CA ASP A 207 15.83 9.39 11.32
C ASP A 207 16.69 8.15 11.05
N LEU A 208 16.04 7.08 10.59
CA LEU A 208 16.74 5.85 10.22
C LEU A 208 17.78 6.10 9.12
N LEU A 209 17.44 6.92 8.13
CA LEU A 209 18.32 7.30 7.04
C LEU A 209 19.29 8.44 7.41
N GLY A 210 19.17 9.06 8.58
CA GLY A 210 20.00 10.22 8.97
C GLY A 210 19.74 11.46 8.12
N VAL A 211 18.50 11.66 7.65
CA VAL A 211 18.08 12.82 6.85
C VAL A 211 17.92 14.03 7.76
N PRO A 212 18.57 15.18 7.44
CA PRO A 212 18.37 16.43 8.17
C PRO A 212 16.90 16.88 8.21
N GLU A 213 16.51 17.52 9.29
CA GLU A 213 15.13 17.98 9.51
C GLU A 213 14.63 18.89 8.39
N ASP A 214 15.45 19.80 7.90
CA ASP A 214 15.12 20.74 6.81
C ASP A 214 14.80 20.05 5.46
N ASP A 215 15.24 18.80 5.27
CA ASP A 215 15.05 18.07 4.03
C ASP A 215 13.88 17.06 4.08
N ARG A 216 13.29 16.81 5.26
CA ARG A 216 12.22 15.82 5.46
C ARG A 216 10.98 16.13 4.63
N VAL A 217 10.57 17.39 4.58
CA VAL A 217 9.40 17.84 3.79
C VAL A 217 9.62 17.60 2.28
N LYS A 218 10.85 17.79 1.78
CA LYS A 218 11.18 17.51 0.37
C LYS A 218 11.02 16.02 0.06
N LEU A 219 11.58 15.16 0.92
CA LEU A 219 11.46 13.71 0.78
C LEU A 219 10.00 13.25 0.80
N PHE A 220 9.19 13.82 1.68
CA PHE A 220 7.77 13.55 1.74
C PHE A 220 7.06 13.90 0.43
N ASN A 221 7.27 15.10 -0.09
CA ASN A 221 6.65 15.54 -1.34
C ASN A 221 7.08 14.67 -2.52
N TRP A 222 8.38 14.38 -2.66
CA TRP A 222 8.88 13.50 -3.71
C TRP A 222 8.30 12.08 -3.60
N SER A 223 8.22 11.52 -2.39
CA SER A 223 7.63 10.20 -2.14
C SER A 223 6.15 10.14 -2.56
N ASN A 224 5.36 11.15 -2.19
CA ASN A 224 3.96 11.25 -2.59
C ASN A 224 3.80 11.36 -4.11
N ASN A 225 4.58 12.24 -4.75
CA ASN A 225 4.48 12.45 -6.20
C ASN A 225 4.93 11.19 -6.98
N MET A 226 5.94 10.48 -6.47
CA MET A 226 6.38 9.22 -7.07
C MET A 226 5.33 8.12 -6.98
N MET A 227 4.58 8.06 -5.88
CA MET A 227 3.67 6.93 -5.60
C MET A 227 2.26 7.13 -6.14
N ASN A 228 1.74 8.36 -6.14
CA ASN A 228 0.32 8.59 -6.36
C ASN A 228 -0.04 8.89 -7.83
N TYR A 229 0.68 8.26 -8.77
CA TYR A 229 0.54 8.46 -10.22
C TYR A 229 -0.85 8.12 -10.80
N ASP A 230 -1.63 7.29 -10.13
CA ASP A 230 -2.99 6.94 -10.56
C ASP A 230 -4.05 8.00 -10.14
N ASP A 231 -3.74 8.86 -9.15
CA ASP A 231 -4.68 9.83 -8.61
C ASP A 231 -4.45 11.24 -9.20
N PRO A 232 -5.42 11.80 -9.94
CA PRO A 232 -5.24 13.07 -10.63
C PRO A 232 -5.10 14.30 -9.71
N GLU A 233 -5.32 14.16 -8.39
CA GLU A 233 -5.08 15.22 -7.42
C GLU A 233 -3.58 15.40 -7.14
N PHE A 234 -2.75 14.40 -7.44
CA PHE A 234 -1.29 14.44 -7.34
C PHE A 234 -0.74 14.68 -8.74
N GLY A 235 -0.50 15.94 -9.11
CA GLY A 235 -0.27 16.37 -10.49
C GLY A 235 1.19 16.49 -10.95
N GLU A 236 2.17 16.01 -10.19
CA GLU A 236 3.59 16.14 -10.54
C GLU A 236 4.13 14.84 -11.21
N ASP A 237 5.18 15.00 -12.02
CA ASP A 237 5.82 13.92 -12.75
C ASP A 237 6.49 12.90 -11.79
N PRO A 238 6.00 11.64 -11.70
CA PRO A 238 6.56 10.61 -10.83
C PRO A 238 8.02 10.29 -11.14
N GLN A 239 8.45 10.46 -12.39
CA GLN A 239 9.82 10.19 -12.82
C GLN A 239 10.77 11.27 -12.32
N MET A 240 10.35 12.54 -12.34
CA MET A 240 11.14 13.63 -11.77
C MET A 240 11.29 13.43 -10.25
N ALA A 241 10.22 13.09 -9.54
CA ALA A 241 10.26 12.80 -8.12
C ALA A 241 11.22 11.63 -7.79
N SER A 242 11.16 10.56 -8.57
CA SER A 242 12.09 9.42 -8.45
C SER A 242 13.56 9.83 -8.65
N ALA A 243 13.84 10.68 -9.66
CA ALA A 243 15.19 11.17 -9.95
C ALA A 243 15.73 12.06 -8.81
N GLU A 244 14.88 12.89 -8.20
CA GLU A 244 15.24 13.74 -7.06
C GLU A 244 15.61 12.91 -5.82
N ILE A 245 14.79 11.87 -5.48
CA ILE A 245 15.10 10.96 -4.38
C ILE A 245 16.40 10.22 -4.64
N LEU A 246 16.62 9.73 -5.87
CA LEU A 246 17.84 9.03 -6.27
C LEU A 246 19.07 9.93 -6.13
N GLY A 247 19.00 11.16 -6.65
CA GLY A 247 20.08 12.15 -6.57
C GLY A 247 20.41 12.54 -5.11
N TYR A 248 19.38 12.69 -4.28
CA TYR A 248 19.56 12.95 -2.85
C TYR A 248 20.27 11.77 -2.16
N GLY A 249 19.86 10.54 -2.45
CA GLY A 249 20.51 9.32 -1.94
C GLY A 249 22.00 9.23 -2.34
N TYR A 250 22.33 9.51 -3.61
CA TYR A 250 23.72 9.52 -4.07
C TYR A 250 24.58 10.54 -3.33
N ASN A 251 24.10 11.78 -3.19
CA ASN A 251 24.83 12.84 -2.47
C ASN A 251 25.06 12.46 -1.01
N MET A 252 24.06 11.83 -0.38
CA MET A 252 24.17 11.36 0.99
C MET A 252 25.18 10.22 1.12
N ALA A 253 25.15 9.24 0.23
CA ALA A 253 26.13 8.15 0.20
C ALA A 253 27.57 8.66 0.08
N GLU A 254 27.80 9.59 -0.85
CA GLU A 254 29.11 10.21 -1.05
C GLU A 254 29.60 10.96 0.22
N ALA A 255 28.70 11.73 0.84
CA ALA A 255 29.01 12.45 2.07
C ALA A 255 29.37 11.50 3.23
N ARG A 256 28.60 10.40 3.40
CA ARG A 256 28.84 9.41 4.46
C ARG A 256 30.06 8.52 4.23
N ARG A 257 30.47 8.29 3.00
CA ARG A 257 31.75 7.63 2.70
C ARG A 257 32.94 8.49 3.10
N LYS A 258 32.87 9.82 2.87
CA LYS A 258 33.91 10.77 3.25
C LYS A 258 33.97 11.01 4.75
N ASN A 259 32.81 11.14 5.39
CA ASN A 259 32.66 11.46 6.81
C ASN A 259 31.56 10.56 7.42
N PRO A 260 31.90 9.34 7.85
CA PRO A 260 30.94 8.44 8.50
C PRO A 260 30.39 9.05 9.79
N VAL A 261 29.09 8.88 10.02
CA VAL A 261 28.38 9.20 11.28
C VAL A 261 27.62 7.98 11.78
N ASP A 262 27.02 8.08 12.95
CA ASP A 262 26.22 6.98 13.53
C ASP A 262 24.81 6.98 12.92
N ASP A 263 24.73 6.56 11.65
CA ASP A 263 23.48 6.36 10.93
C ASP A 263 23.55 5.11 10.03
N ILE A 264 22.36 4.68 9.56
CA ILE A 264 22.27 3.48 8.72
C ILE A 264 22.96 3.67 7.37
N VAL A 265 22.98 4.88 6.83
CA VAL A 265 23.64 5.18 5.55
C VAL A 265 25.12 4.92 5.68
N SER A 266 25.76 5.43 6.73
CA SER A 266 27.18 5.16 7.04
C SER A 266 27.44 3.66 7.17
N VAL A 267 26.57 2.93 7.85
CA VAL A 267 26.69 1.46 7.97
C VAL A 267 26.59 0.78 6.62
N LEU A 268 25.64 1.14 5.77
CA LEU A 268 25.39 0.48 4.49
C LEU A 268 26.46 0.79 3.43
N VAL A 269 26.88 2.06 3.32
CA VAL A 269 27.87 2.46 2.31
C VAL A 269 29.32 2.07 2.66
N ASN A 270 29.59 1.81 3.95
CA ASN A 270 30.89 1.35 4.45
C ASN A 270 30.87 -0.11 4.89
N ALA A 271 29.70 -0.82 4.79
CA ALA A 271 29.61 -2.21 5.19
C ALA A 271 30.46 -3.07 4.26
N ASP A 272 31.35 -3.87 4.85
CA ASP A 272 32.00 -4.98 4.18
C ASP A 272 31.34 -6.29 4.64
N ILE A 273 30.55 -6.90 3.75
CA ILE A 273 30.04 -8.26 3.94
C ILE A 273 30.75 -9.15 2.92
N GLU A 274 31.71 -9.94 3.40
CA GLU A 274 32.47 -10.86 2.56
C GLU A 274 33.24 -10.12 1.42
N GLY A 275 33.72 -8.88 1.68
CA GLY A 275 34.40 -8.03 0.70
C GLY A 275 33.44 -7.24 -0.20
N GLN A 276 32.14 -7.18 0.11
CA GLN A 276 31.12 -6.49 -0.69
C GLN A 276 30.40 -5.40 0.12
N SER A 277 30.33 -4.19 -0.46
CA SER A 277 29.50 -3.07 0.00
C SER A 277 28.44 -2.75 -1.05
N LEU A 278 27.47 -1.92 -0.70
CA LEU A 278 26.57 -1.35 -1.72
C LEU A 278 27.38 -0.37 -2.58
N ASP A 279 27.27 -0.51 -3.89
CA ASP A 279 27.72 0.54 -4.79
C ASP A 279 26.80 1.76 -4.74
N GLU A 280 27.13 2.83 -5.47
CA GLU A 280 26.32 4.06 -5.42
C GLU A 280 24.93 3.88 -6.00
N ALA A 281 24.80 3.10 -7.06
CA ALA A 281 23.51 2.83 -7.69
C ALA A 281 22.64 1.94 -6.79
N GLU A 282 23.19 0.85 -6.26
CA GLU A 282 22.49 -0.03 -5.30
C GLU A 282 22.01 0.76 -4.08
N PHE A 283 22.84 1.69 -3.57
CA PHE A 283 22.43 2.53 -2.44
C PHE A 283 21.32 3.51 -2.82
N GLY A 284 21.40 4.16 -3.98
CA GLY A 284 20.37 5.10 -4.44
C GLY A 284 19.01 4.42 -4.61
N PHE A 285 18.95 3.25 -5.23
CA PHE A 285 17.73 2.48 -5.35
C PHE A 285 17.21 1.95 -4.01
N PHE A 286 18.12 1.61 -3.11
CA PHE A 286 17.75 1.25 -1.74
C PHE A 286 17.14 2.44 -0.99
N PHE A 287 17.71 3.64 -1.15
CA PHE A 287 17.21 4.88 -0.55
C PHE A 287 15.79 5.19 -1.04
N ILE A 288 15.54 5.11 -2.37
CA ILE A 288 14.20 5.22 -2.94
C ILE A 288 13.25 4.23 -2.26
N LEU A 289 13.63 2.95 -2.21
CA LEU A 289 12.78 1.90 -1.69
C LEU A 289 12.38 2.16 -0.22
N LEU A 290 13.32 2.55 0.63
CA LEU A 290 13.02 2.84 2.04
C LEU A 290 12.14 4.08 2.21
N THR A 291 12.43 5.16 1.47
CA THR A 291 11.67 6.41 1.54
C THR A 291 10.19 6.17 1.21
N VAL A 292 9.93 5.34 0.21
CA VAL A 292 8.57 5.04 -0.25
C VAL A 292 7.88 3.99 0.61
N ALA A 293 8.56 2.85 0.82
CA ALA A 293 7.92 1.70 1.46
C ALA A 293 7.56 1.92 2.93
N GLY A 294 8.37 2.70 3.65
CA GLY A 294 8.15 2.95 5.08
C GLY A 294 7.12 4.04 5.37
N ASN A 295 7.00 5.02 4.48
CA ASN A 295 6.11 6.16 4.69
C ASN A 295 4.66 5.82 4.32
N GLU A 296 4.40 5.53 3.04
CA GLU A 296 3.04 5.38 2.50
C GLU A 296 2.24 4.26 3.17
N THR A 297 2.88 3.11 3.41
CA THR A 297 2.18 1.93 3.94
C THR A 297 1.79 2.09 5.40
N THR A 298 2.66 2.66 6.25
CA THR A 298 2.38 2.88 7.68
C THR A 298 1.36 4.00 7.86
N ARG A 299 1.45 5.09 7.07
CA ARG A 299 0.43 6.15 7.01
C ARG A 299 -0.96 5.57 6.75
N ASN A 300 -1.07 4.71 5.73
CA ASN A 300 -2.35 4.10 5.38
C ASN A 300 -2.83 3.09 6.44
N ALA A 301 -1.92 2.35 7.10
CA ALA A 301 -2.29 1.49 8.22
C ALA A 301 -2.87 2.29 9.40
N ILE A 302 -2.26 3.41 9.76
CA ILE A 302 -2.75 4.30 10.83
C ILE A 302 -4.09 4.92 10.44
N SER A 303 -4.22 5.43 9.21
CA SER A 303 -5.45 6.07 8.72
C SER A 303 -6.63 5.11 8.66
N HIS A 304 -6.44 3.92 8.10
CA HIS A 304 -7.48 2.87 8.08
C HIS A 304 -7.78 2.34 9.47
N GLY A 305 -6.77 2.19 10.33
CA GLY A 305 -6.94 1.75 11.71
C GLY A 305 -7.83 2.71 12.49
N MET A 306 -7.58 4.03 12.36
CA MET A 306 -8.44 5.03 13.03
C MET A 306 -9.85 5.01 12.45
N ASN A 307 -10.01 4.97 11.12
CA ASN A 307 -11.32 4.85 10.52
C ASN A 307 -12.07 3.58 11.00
N ALA A 308 -11.37 2.45 11.12
CA ALA A 308 -11.95 1.20 11.65
C ALA A 308 -12.43 1.37 13.09
N PHE A 309 -11.67 2.01 13.97
CA PHE A 309 -12.11 2.30 15.33
C PHE A 309 -13.32 3.26 15.38
N LEU A 310 -13.37 4.25 14.48
CA LEU A 310 -14.50 5.17 14.39
C LEU A 310 -15.78 4.49 13.85
N GLU A 311 -15.63 3.43 13.06
CA GLU A 311 -16.73 2.57 12.60
C GLU A 311 -17.13 1.50 13.62
N HIS A 312 -16.23 1.13 14.54
CA HIS A 312 -16.42 0.12 15.57
C HIS A 312 -16.12 0.71 16.98
N PRO A 313 -16.97 1.59 17.50
CA PRO A 313 -16.69 2.32 18.74
C PRO A 313 -16.53 1.40 19.97
N ASP A 314 -17.13 0.21 19.98
CA ASP A 314 -16.90 -0.81 21.00
C ASP A 314 -15.45 -1.31 21.02
N GLN A 315 -14.81 -1.43 19.85
CA GLN A 315 -13.39 -1.81 19.74
C GLN A 315 -12.48 -0.65 20.18
N TRP A 316 -12.87 0.62 19.93
CA TRP A 316 -12.15 1.77 20.43
C TRP A 316 -12.20 1.86 21.96
N GLU A 317 -13.39 1.68 22.56
CA GLU A 317 -13.54 1.62 24.02
C GLU A 317 -12.74 0.47 24.64
N LEU A 318 -12.71 -0.69 23.99
CA LEU A 318 -11.88 -1.81 24.41
C LEU A 318 -10.39 -1.46 24.33
N PHE A 319 -9.93 -0.85 23.22
CA PHE A 319 -8.54 -0.44 23.05
C PHE A 319 -8.13 0.59 24.10
N LYS A 320 -8.93 1.62 24.35
CA LYS A 320 -8.66 2.64 25.39
C LYS A 320 -8.44 2.01 26.77
N ARG A 321 -9.16 0.95 27.10
CA ARG A 321 -9.13 0.30 28.42
C ARG A 321 -7.99 -0.73 28.56
N GLU A 322 -7.76 -1.55 27.54
CA GLU A 322 -6.95 -2.77 27.68
C GLU A 322 -5.62 -2.73 26.90
N ARG A 323 -5.51 -1.91 25.86
CA ARG A 323 -4.30 -1.80 25.01
C ARG A 323 -3.76 -3.16 24.54
N PRO A 324 -4.59 -4.05 23.97
CA PRO A 324 -4.13 -5.38 23.61
C PRO A 324 -3.07 -5.33 22.52
N ALA A 325 -1.98 -6.08 22.69
CA ALA A 325 -0.88 -6.15 21.72
C ALA A 325 -1.33 -6.71 20.35
N THR A 326 -2.42 -7.49 20.32
CA THR A 326 -3.04 -8.04 19.11
C THR A 326 -3.69 -6.99 18.21
N ALA A 327 -4.00 -5.80 18.75
CA ALA A 327 -4.67 -4.73 18.01
C ALA A 327 -3.87 -4.29 16.77
N VAL A 328 -2.54 -4.23 16.86
CA VAL A 328 -1.70 -3.77 15.77
C VAL A 328 -1.78 -4.71 14.56
N ASP A 329 -1.70 -6.02 14.79
CA ASP A 329 -1.81 -7.00 13.70
C ASP A 329 -3.24 -7.02 13.11
N GLU A 330 -4.28 -6.76 13.90
CA GLU A 330 -5.64 -6.62 13.37
C GLU A 330 -5.81 -5.33 12.55
N ILE A 331 -5.21 -4.22 12.97
CA ILE A 331 -5.17 -2.98 12.17
C ILE A 331 -4.50 -3.25 10.82
N VAL A 332 -3.35 -3.92 10.80
CA VAL A 332 -2.62 -4.24 9.55
C VAL A 332 -3.41 -5.21 8.67
N ARG A 333 -4.06 -6.22 9.26
CA ARG A 333 -4.94 -7.15 8.53
C ARG A 333 -6.10 -6.40 7.86
N TRP A 334 -6.80 -5.57 8.61
CA TRP A 334 -7.96 -4.80 8.17
C TRP A 334 -7.61 -3.76 7.13
N ALA A 335 -6.54 -3.00 7.37
CA ALA A 335 -6.07 -1.97 6.46
C ALA A 335 -5.52 -2.55 5.14
N THR A 336 -4.74 -3.63 5.23
CA THR A 336 -4.00 -4.19 4.09
C THR A 336 -3.47 -3.09 3.15
N PRO A 337 -2.53 -2.23 3.60
CA PRO A 337 -2.11 -1.04 2.84
C PRO A 337 -1.59 -1.36 1.44
N VAL A 338 -0.88 -2.48 1.28
CA VAL A 338 -0.54 -3.07 -0.01
C VAL A 338 -1.59 -4.11 -0.35
N ASN A 339 -2.49 -3.78 -1.28
CA ASN A 339 -3.55 -4.69 -1.70
C ASN A 339 -3.01 -5.91 -2.45
N CYS A 340 -2.01 -5.72 -3.31
CA CYS A 340 -1.41 -6.81 -4.07
C CYS A 340 0.03 -6.52 -4.51
N PHE A 341 0.81 -7.58 -4.69
CA PHE A 341 2.05 -7.62 -5.46
C PHE A 341 2.00 -8.77 -6.45
N GLN A 342 2.94 -8.82 -7.41
CA GLN A 342 2.99 -9.90 -8.39
C GLN A 342 4.26 -10.75 -8.29
N ARG A 343 4.18 -11.91 -8.97
CA ARG A 343 5.31 -12.77 -9.33
C ARG A 343 5.18 -13.15 -10.78
N THR A 344 6.29 -13.57 -11.39
CA THR A 344 6.33 -14.12 -12.74
C THR A 344 6.75 -15.58 -12.66
N ALA A 345 6.07 -16.47 -13.37
CA ALA A 345 6.44 -17.88 -13.45
C ALA A 345 7.78 -18.02 -14.17
N LYS A 346 8.74 -18.75 -13.57
CA LYS A 346 10.08 -19.04 -14.13
C LYS A 346 10.08 -20.26 -15.03
N ARG A 347 9.02 -21.04 -15.00
CA ARG A 347 8.76 -22.26 -15.78
C ARG A 347 7.27 -22.58 -15.72
N ASP A 348 6.82 -23.46 -16.58
CA ASP A 348 5.48 -24.04 -16.47
C ASP A 348 5.30 -24.67 -15.08
N THR A 349 4.24 -24.27 -14.39
CA THR A 349 3.94 -24.66 -13.01
C THR A 349 2.43 -24.73 -12.77
N GLN A 350 2.02 -25.07 -11.55
CA GLN A 350 0.60 -25.11 -11.18
C GLN A 350 0.36 -24.39 -9.85
N VAL A 351 -0.81 -23.76 -9.74
CA VAL A 351 -1.34 -23.22 -8.48
C VAL A 351 -2.79 -23.66 -8.34
N GLY A 352 -3.12 -24.35 -7.24
CA GLY A 352 -4.48 -24.81 -6.99
C GLY A 352 -5.06 -25.70 -8.10
N GLY A 353 -4.21 -26.42 -8.84
CA GLY A 353 -4.61 -27.27 -9.95
C GLY A 353 -4.79 -26.54 -11.29
N VAL A 354 -4.49 -25.25 -11.36
CA VAL A 354 -4.52 -24.45 -12.59
C VAL A 354 -3.09 -24.35 -13.15
N ASP A 355 -2.94 -24.67 -14.44
CA ASP A 355 -1.66 -24.55 -15.15
C ASP A 355 -1.33 -23.08 -15.40
N ILE A 356 -0.09 -22.69 -15.09
CA ILE A 356 0.48 -21.36 -15.30
C ILE A 356 1.71 -21.52 -16.17
N ALA A 357 1.73 -20.87 -17.32
CA ALA A 357 2.85 -20.98 -18.25
C ALA A 357 4.05 -20.11 -17.82
N GLU A 358 5.25 -20.50 -18.26
CA GLU A 358 6.45 -19.69 -18.11
C GLU A 358 6.23 -18.26 -18.62
N GLY A 359 6.64 -17.26 -17.83
CA GLY A 359 6.52 -15.83 -18.16
C GLY A 359 5.17 -15.21 -17.82
N GLU A 360 4.15 -15.97 -17.43
CA GLU A 360 2.88 -15.41 -16.97
C GLU A 360 3.00 -14.77 -15.58
N ARG A 361 2.20 -13.71 -15.37
CA ARG A 361 2.13 -12.98 -14.09
C ARG A 361 1.04 -13.55 -13.20
N VAL A 362 1.35 -13.64 -11.90
CA VAL A 362 0.38 -13.96 -10.85
C VAL A 362 0.30 -12.80 -9.86
N GLY A 363 -0.86 -12.24 -9.66
CA GLY A 363 -1.15 -11.22 -8.65
C GLY A 363 -1.50 -11.87 -7.31
N LEU A 364 -0.71 -11.58 -6.28
CA LEU A 364 -0.90 -12.04 -4.91
C LEU A 364 -1.79 -11.02 -4.18
N PHE A 365 -3.11 -11.22 -4.17
CA PHE A 365 -4.05 -10.26 -3.59
C PHE A 365 -4.15 -10.43 -2.07
N TYR A 366 -3.32 -9.70 -1.35
CA TYR A 366 -3.31 -9.69 0.13
C TYR A 366 -4.63 -9.19 0.69
N GLY A 367 -5.29 -8.23 -0.01
CA GLY A 367 -6.63 -7.75 0.32
C GLY A 367 -7.72 -8.80 0.21
N SER A 368 -7.51 -9.87 -0.58
CA SER A 368 -8.37 -11.06 -0.56
C SER A 368 -7.99 -12.00 0.59
N ALA A 369 -6.69 -12.32 0.70
CA ALA A 369 -6.19 -13.33 1.64
C ALA A 369 -6.43 -12.96 3.11
N ASN A 370 -6.41 -11.68 3.45
CA ASN A 370 -6.68 -11.20 4.80
C ASN A 370 -8.16 -11.27 5.22
N TYR A 371 -9.04 -11.62 4.27
CA TYR A 371 -10.47 -11.88 4.49
C TYR A 371 -10.86 -13.31 4.14
N ASP A 372 -9.88 -14.24 4.05
CA ASP A 372 -10.11 -15.66 3.73
C ASP A 372 -10.75 -16.38 4.93
N ASP A 373 -12.00 -16.83 4.77
CA ASP A 373 -12.80 -17.50 5.77
C ASP A 373 -12.33 -18.94 6.09
N GLU A 374 -11.46 -19.52 5.26
CA GLU A 374 -10.74 -20.76 5.59
C GLU A 374 -9.62 -20.54 6.64
N VAL A 375 -9.24 -19.29 6.89
CA VAL A 375 -8.11 -18.93 7.77
C VAL A 375 -8.55 -18.07 8.95
N PHE A 376 -9.47 -17.15 8.72
CA PHE A 376 -9.92 -16.21 9.73
C PHE A 376 -11.38 -16.48 10.11
N GLU A 377 -11.62 -16.77 11.36
CA GLU A 377 -12.99 -16.81 11.88
C GLU A 377 -13.60 -15.40 11.77
N LYS A 378 -14.81 -15.28 11.18
CA LYS A 378 -15.51 -14.00 10.97
C LYS A 378 -14.59 -12.93 10.36
N PRO A 379 -14.04 -13.14 9.16
CA PRO A 379 -13.03 -12.28 8.57
C PRO A 379 -13.47 -10.82 8.35
N TYR A 380 -14.77 -10.57 8.29
CA TYR A 380 -15.39 -9.26 8.09
C TYR A 380 -15.72 -8.52 9.39
N GLU A 381 -15.36 -9.08 10.56
CA GLU A 381 -15.43 -8.39 11.85
C GLU A 381 -14.05 -7.80 12.18
N PHE A 382 -14.01 -6.51 12.49
CA PHE A 382 -12.83 -5.88 13.06
C PHE A 382 -12.76 -6.24 14.55
N ASN A 383 -11.76 -7.04 14.91
CA ASN A 383 -11.63 -7.58 16.28
C ASN A 383 -10.19 -7.46 16.76
N ILE A 384 -9.93 -6.47 17.62
CA ILE A 384 -8.58 -6.19 18.14
C ILE A 384 -8.03 -7.29 19.08
N LEU A 385 -8.85 -8.25 19.47
CA LEU A 385 -8.43 -9.42 20.24
C LEU A 385 -8.20 -10.67 19.37
N ARG A 386 -8.20 -10.53 18.04
CA ARG A 386 -8.01 -11.66 17.14
C ARG A 386 -6.67 -12.34 17.37
N ASP A 387 -6.74 -13.61 17.80
CA ASP A 387 -5.58 -14.49 18.02
C ASP A 387 -6.00 -15.96 17.75
N PRO A 388 -5.36 -16.70 16.82
CA PRO A 388 -4.26 -16.26 15.97
C PRO A 388 -4.67 -15.26 14.87
N ASN A 389 -3.72 -14.41 14.46
CA ASN A 389 -3.90 -13.47 13.34
C ASN A 389 -2.79 -13.65 12.29
N PRO A 390 -2.84 -14.73 11.47
CA PRO A 390 -1.80 -15.05 10.50
C PRO A 390 -1.92 -14.22 9.21
N HIS A 391 -2.18 -12.92 9.31
CA HIS A 391 -2.36 -12.04 8.15
C HIS A 391 -1.13 -11.97 7.26
N VAL A 392 -1.33 -11.62 6.00
CA VAL A 392 -0.28 -11.45 4.99
C VAL A 392 -0.04 -9.98 4.62
N GLY A 393 -0.44 -9.03 5.47
CA GLY A 393 -0.22 -7.60 5.25
C GLY A 393 1.26 -7.20 5.18
N PHE A 394 2.17 -8.03 5.70
CA PHE A 394 3.62 -7.90 5.54
C PHE A 394 4.21 -8.88 4.52
N GLY A 395 3.38 -9.51 3.69
CA GLY A 395 3.74 -10.51 2.70
C GLY A 395 3.52 -11.95 3.16
N GLY A 396 3.67 -12.91 2.25
CA GLY A 396 3.32 -14.34 2.42
C GLY A 396 4.37 -15.20 3.15
N ASN A 397 5.26 -14.63 3.97
CA ASN A 397 6.31 -15.34 4.71
C ASN A 397 7.38 -16.01 3.81
N GLY A 398 7.83 -15.33 2.76
CA GLY A 398 8.95 -15.75 1.90
C GLY A 398 10.18 -14.86 2.07
N ALA A 399 11.11 -14.93 1.11
CA ALA A 399 12.33 -14.12 1.08
C ALA A 399 12.03 -12.61 1.11
N HIS A 400 10.90 -12.19 0.56
CA HIS A 400 10.44 -10.82 0.48
C HIS A 400 9.50 -10.40 1.63
N PHE A 401 9.47 -11.15 2.75
CA PHE A 401 8.76 -10.70 3.95
C PHE A 401 9.25 -9.30 4.37
N CYS A 402 8.33 -8.40 4.74
CA CYS A 402 8.64 -7.00 5.02
C CYS A 402 9.78 -6.85 6.03
N VAL A 403 10.84 -6.14 5.66
CA VAL A 403 11.99 -5.89 6.54
C VAL A 403 11.63 -4.94 7.68
N GLY A 404 10.74 -3.98 7.41
CA GLY A 404 10.27 -2.96 8.35
C GLY A 404 9.10 -3.41 9.23
N ALA A 405 8.67 -4.68 9.18
CA ALA A 405 7.46 -5.12 9.89
C ALA A 405 7.46 -4.81 11.40
N ASN A 406 8.62 -4.90 12.06
CA ASN A 406 8.74 -4.57 13.48
C ASN A 406 8.68 -3.07 13.73
N LEU A 407 9.27 -2.25 12.86
CA LEU A 407 9.21 -0.79 12.94
C LEU A 407 7.77 -0.31 12.72
N ALA A 408 7.10 -0.78 11.67
CA ALA A 408 5.71 -0.44 11.40
C ALA A 408 4.76 -0.81 12.56
N ARG A 409 4.95 -2.00 13.17
CA ARG A 409 4.18 -2.37 14.36
C ARG A 409 4.42 -1.43 15.54
N MET A 410 5.66 -1.03 15.76
CA MET A 410 6.02 -0.07 16.82
C MET A 410 5.34 1.28 16.56
N GLU A 411 5.47 1.84 15.36
CA GLU A 411 4.88 3.12 14.99
C GLU A 411 3.35 3.11 15.18
N ILE A 412 2.66 2.09 14.67
CA ILE A 412 1.22 1.93 14.82
C ILE A 412 0.86 1.85 16.32
N ASN A 413 1.57 1.04 17.09
CA ASN A 413 1.32 0.88 18.53
C ASN A 413 1.49 2.21 19.29
N LEU A 414 2.57 2.91 19.07
CA LEU A 414 2.87 4.19 19.73
C LEU A 414 1.83 5.25 19.36
N MET A 415 1.48 5.35 18.07
CA MET A 415 0.47 6.31 17.61
C MET A 415 -0.90 6.05 18.24
N PHE A 416 -1.39 4.81 18.23
CA PHE A 416 -2.70 4.50 18.82
C PHE A 416 -2.72 4.64 20.34
N ASN A 417 -1.61 4.38 21.03
CA ASN A 417 -1.48 4.68 22.46
C ASN A 417 -1.57 6.19 22.72
N ALA A 418 -0.85 7.00 21.95
CA ALA A 418 -0.91 8.45 22.07
C ALA A 418 -2.32 9.01 21.82
N LEU A 419 -3.00 8.53 20.76
CA LEU A 419 -4.38 8.89 20.42
C LEU A 419 -5.34 8.57 21.55
N ALA A 420 -5.27 7.37 22.10
CA ALA A 420 -6.17 6.93 23.15
C ALA A 420 -5.91 7.62 24.51
N ASP A 421 -4.69 8.16 24.72
CA ASP A 421 -4.36 8.93 25.92
C ASP A 421 -4.76 10.42 25.79
N LEU A 422 -4.62 11.00 24.59
CA LEU A 422 -4.68 12.45 24.42
C LEU A 422 -5.97 12.94 23.75
N VAL A 423 -6.56 12.11 22.86
CA VAL A 423 -7.80 12.43 22.13
C VAL A 423 -8.79 11.25 22.18
N PRO A 424 -9.13 10.74 23.39
CA PRO A 424 -9.98 9.55 23.56
C PRO A 424 -11.37 9.69 22.96
N ASP A 425 -11.87 10.91 22.81
CA ASP A 425 -13.21 11.25 22.34
C ASP A 425 -13.23 11.65 20.86
N ILE A 426 -12.15 11.31 20.11
CA ILE A 426 -12.08 11.55 18.67
C ILE A 426 -13.29 10.96 17.94
N SER A 427 -13.84 11.73 17.00
CA SER A 427 -15.01 11.32 16.22
C SER A 427 -14.88 11.71 14.75
N ARG A 428 -15.55 10.95 13.87
CA ARG A 428 -15.51 11.18 12.43
C ARG A 428 -16.57 12.23 12.04
N LEU A 429 -16.16 13.21 11.24
CA LEU A 429 -17.04 14.24 10.72
C LEU A 429 -17.66 13.85 9.37
N GLU A 430 -16.87 13.22 8.50
CA GLU A 430 -17.26 12.87 7.14
C GLU A 430 -16.73 11.46 6.78
N ALA A 431 -17.29 10.85 5.74
CA ALA A 431 -16.75 9.60 5.19
C ALA A 431 -15.31 9.83 4.66
N PRO A 432 -14.39 8.87 4.82
CA PRO A 432 -13.02 9.04 4.34
C PRO A 432 -12.99 9.18 2.82
N ARG A 433 -12.13 10.07 2.32
CA ARG A 433 -11.77 10.11 0.90
C ARG A 433 -10.63 9.13 0.67
N ARG A 434 -10.85 8.19 -0.24
CA ARG A 434 -9.87 7.14 -0.51
C ARG A 434 -8.92 7.56 -1.62
N LEU A 435 -7.71 7.02 -1.60
CA LEU A 435 -6.73 7.19 -2.65
C LEU A 435 -7.16 6.37 -3.88
N ARG A 436 -7.12 6.99 -5.04
CA ARG A 436 -7.28 6.31 -6.32
C ARG A 436 -5.95 5.69 -6.71
N HIS A 437 -5.83 4.35 -6.63
CA HIS A 437 -4.57 3.64 -6.86
C HIS A 437 -4.80 2.17 -7.25
N GLY A 438 -3.98 1.63 -8.16
CA GLY A 438 -4.15 0.25 -8.67
C GLY A 438 -3.72 -0.86 -7.72
N TRP A 439 -2.92 -0.58 -6.69
CA TRP A 439 -2.39 -1.60 -5.77
C TRP A 439 -2.17 -1.15 -4.31
N ILE A 440 -2.24 0.16 -4.03
CA ILE A 440 -2.22 0.71 -2.67
C ILE A 440 -3.65 0.96 -2.19
N ASN A 441 -3.99 0.41 -1.03
CA ASN A 441 -5.24 0.70 -0.34
C ASN A 441 -5.03 1.90 0.59
N GLY A 442 -5.23 3.11 0.06
CA GLY A 442 -4.90 4.35 0.73
C GLY A 442 -6.11 5.19 1.15
N VAL A 443 -5.87 6.10 2.08
CA VAL A 443 -6.81 7.16 2.51
C VAL A 443 -6.16 8.51 2.25
N LYS A 444 -6.80 9.37 1.45
CA LYS A 444 -6.34 10.74 1.17
C LYS A 444 -6.71 11.72 2.29
N GLU A 445 -7.91 11.58 2.82
CA GLU A 445 -8.46 12.50 3.80
C GLU A 445 -9.40 11.75 4.77
N LEU A 446 -9.29 12.04 6.05
CA LEU A 446 -10.18 11.56 7.10
C LEU A 446 -10.51 12.71 8.05
N ARG A 447 -11.64 13.39 7.80
CA ARG A 447 -12.08 14.54 8.59
C ARG A 447 -12.59 14.10 9.95
N VAL A 448 -11.97 14.66 11.00
CA VAL A 448 -12.27 14.31 12.41
C VAL A 448 -12.44 15.55 13.29
N ASP A 449 -13.20 15.37 14.36
CA ASP A 449 -13.17 16.21 15.57
C ASP A 449 -12.33 15.47 16.61
N TYR A 450 -11.28 16.11 17.11
CA TYR A 450 -10.37 15.51 18.09
C TYR A 450 -10.96 15.45 19.51
N GLY A 451 -12.18 15.96 19.71
CA GLY A 451 -12.88 15.88 21.01
C GLY A 451 -12.27 16.76 22.09
N THR A 452 -11.45 17.75 21.73
CA THR A 452 -10.85 18.71 22.66
C THR A 452 -11.68 19.99 22.68
N LYS A 453 -12.19 20.35 23.88
CA LYS A 453 -12.98 21.57 24.08
C LYS A 453 -12.08 22.75 24.43
#